data_945a6abfcca07d31f563425f9a76ccf1
#
_entry.id   945a6abfcca07d31f563425f9a76ccf1
#
_cell.length_a   1.000
_cell.length_b   1.000
_cell.length_c   1.000
_cell.angle_alpha   90.00
_cell.angle_beta   90.00
_cell.angle_gamma   90.00
#
_symmetry.space_group_name_H-M   'P 1'
#
loop_
_entity.id
_entity.type
_entity.pdbx_description
1 polymer ?
#
loop_
_entity_poly.entity_id
_entity_poly.type
_entity_poly.pdbx_seq_one_letter_code
_entity_poly.pdbx_strand_id
1 'polypeptide(L)'
;MELARTLALVAATVTCGLSAGLFYAYSCSVMPALAGAGDRTFVEVMQRINVAILNGWFFLGFVGALLTTAVAVALHLPAEGHRALGPSAAALVLYGAVIGVTRAVNIPLNDALAAAGEPSLIADPAAVRARFEARWVRFNLLRTLLSTGALACLVWALVLNGRG
;
A
#
# COMPACT_ATOMS: atom_id res chain seq x y z
N MET A 1 -27.77 7.54 -10.02
CA MET A 1 -26.36 7.50 -10.45
C MET A 1 -25.43 8.24 -9.47
N GLU A 2 -25.84 9.42 -9.00
CA GLU A 2 -25.01 10.26 -8.12
C GLU A 2 -24.65 9.60 -6.79
N LEU A 3 -25.62 9.00 -6.09
CA LEU A 3 -25.37 8.24 -4.86
C LEU A 3 -24.33 7.12 -5.08
N ALA A 4 -24.42 6.39 -6.18
CA ALA A 4 -23.47 5.30 -6.48
C ALA A 4 -22.05 5.84 -6.70
N ARG A 5 -21.89 6.98 -7.38
CA ARG A 5 -20.60 7.67 -7.56
C ARG A 5 -20.00 8.10 -6.22
N THR A 6 -20.82 8.75 -5.39
CA THR A 6 -20.39 9.19 -4.06
C THR A 6 -19.97 8.02 -3.18
N LEU A 7 -20.77 6.95 -3.13
CA LEU A 7 -20.44 5.75 -2.35
C LEU A 7 -19.15 5.07 -2.84
N ALA A 8 -18.95 4.99 -4.17
CA ALA A 8 -17.73 4.43 -4.74
C ALA A 8 -16.49 5.28 -4.38
N LEU A 9 -16.58 6.61 -4.46
CA LEU A 9 -15.50 7.51 -4.04
C LEU A 9 -15.21 7.40 -2.54
N VAL A 10 -16.24 7.32 -1.70
CA VAL A 10 -16.07 7.13 -0.25
C VAL A 10 -15.37 5.81 0.04
N ALA A 11 -15.83 4.71 -0.58
CA ALA A 11 -15.21 3.39 -0.41
C ALA A 11 -13.74 3.39 -0.88
N ALA A 12 -13.45 4.00 -2.04
CA ALA A 12 -12.10 4.15 -2.56
C ALA A 12 -11.21 4.98 -1.61
N THR A 13 -11.73 6.08 -1.09
CA THR A 13 -10.99 6.95 -0.16
C THR A 13 -10.66 6.21 1.14
N VAL A 14 -11.64 5.51 1.72
CA VAL A 14 -11.44 4.76 2.98
C VAL A 14 -10.42 3.63 2.78
N THR A 15 -10.60 2.79 1.76
CA THR A 15 -9.69 1.64 1.52
C THR A 15 -8.28 2.10 1.15
N CYS A 16 -8.14 3.17 0.35
CA CYS A 16 -6.85 3.78 0.04
C CYS A 16 -6.21 4.39 1.29
N GLY A 17 -6.98 5.03 2.16
CA GLY A 17 -6.52 5.58 3.43
C GLY A 17 -5.98 4.52 4.38
N LEU A 18 -6.64 3.36 4.49
CA LEU A 18 -6.16 2.22 5.27
C LEU A 18 -4.79 1.73 4.76
N SER A 19 -4.62 1.59 3.45
CA SER A 19 -3.35 1.19 2.85
C SER A 19 -2.26 2.24 3.02
N ALA A 20 -2.57 3.51 2.78
CA ALA A 20 -1.62 4.61 2.95
C ALA A 20 -1.16 4.71 4.40
N GLY A 21 -2.08 4.62 5.37
CA GLY A 21 -1.78 4.61 6.79
C GLY A 21 -0.89 3.43 7.21
N LEU A 22 -1.15 2.23 6.66
CA LEU A 22 -0.31 1.07 6.91
C LEU A 22 1.13 1.29 6.44
N PHE A 23 1.36 1.69 5.19
CA PHE A 23 2.70 1.92 4.66
C PHE A 23 3.41 3.08 5.37
N TYR A 24 2.66 4.11 5.73
CA TYR A 24 3.17 5.23 6.54
C TYR A 24 3.62 4.77 7.93
N ALA A 25 2.83 3.95 8.63
CA ALA A 25 3.19 3.40 9.94
C ALA A 25 4.49 2.59 9.88
N TYR A 26 4.68 1.80 8.81
CA TYR A 26 5.95 1.11 8.60
C TYR A 26 7.11 2.07 8.40
N SER A 27 6.92 3.16 7.64
CA SER A 27 7.98 4.12 7.35
C SER A 27 8.37 4.96 8.57
N CYS A 28 7.39 5.37 9.40
CA CYS A 28 7.65 6.30 10.51
C CYS A 28 7.86 5.62 11.88
N SER A 29 7.46 4.36 12.04
CA SER A 29 7.50 3.67 13.33
C SER A 29 8.14 2.28 13.26
N VAL A 30 7.58 1.35 12.48
CA VAL A 30 7.98 -0.06 12.51
C VAL A 30 9.43 -0.25 12.08
N MET A 31 9.79 0.27 10.90
CA MET A 31 11.15 0.10 10.38
C MET A 31 12.20 0.88 11.15
N PRO A 32 11.96 2.13 11.60
CA PRO A 32 12.87 2.81 12.52
C PRO A 32 13.09 2.07 13.85
N ALA A 33 12.05 1.49 14.43
CA ALA A 33 12.18 0.69 15.66
C ALA A 33 13.02 -0.58 15.40
N LEU A 34 12.77 -1.28 14.30
CA LEU A 34 13.51 -2.48 13.92
C LEU A 34 14.97 -2.18 13.52
N ALA A 35 15.26 -0.99 13.03
CA ALA A 35 16.64 -0.58 12.72
C ALA A 35 17.55 -0.62 13.96
N GLY A 36 17.01 -0.37 15.16
CA GLY A 36 17.71 -0.50 16.43
C GLY A 36 17.80 -1.94 17.00
N ALA A 37 17.13 -2.91 16.40
CA ALA A 37 17.14 -4.29 16.87
C ALA A 37 18.38 -5.05 16.37
N GLY A 38 18.76 -6.13 17.07
CA GLY A 38 19.76 -7.07 16.59
C GLY A 38 19.33 -7.76 15.30
N ASP A 39 20.27 -8.14 14.44
CA ASP A 39 20.00 -8.65 13.09
C ASP A 39 19.08 -9.88 13.08
N ARG A 40 19.30 -10.82 14.00
CA ARG A 40 18.44 -12.01 14.14
C ARG A 40 17.01 -11.64 14.51
N THR A 41 16.83 -10.72 15.47
CA THR A 41 15.52 -10.22 15.89
C THR A 41 14.83 -9.50 14.72
N PHE A 42 15.56 -8.69 13.96
CA PHE A 42 15.04 -8.04 12.77
C PHE A 42 14.48 -9.05 11.77
N VAL A 43 15.26 -10.08 11.42
CA VAL A 43 14.84 -11.11 10.47
C VAL A 43 13.62 -11.86 10.98
N GLU A 44 13.63 -12.30 12.25
CA GLU A 44 12.53 -13.03 12.87
C GLU A 44 11.23 -12.22 12.85
N VAL A 45 11.27 -10.97 13.30
CA VAL A 45 10.09 -10.12 13.37
C VAL A 45 9.55 -9.83 11.97
N MET A 46 10.41 -9.51 11.00
CA MET A 46 9.97 -9.25 9.63
C MET A 46 9.38 -10.49 8.95
N GLN A 47 9.93 -11.69 9.18
CA GLN A 47 9.31 -12.93 8.69
C GLN A 47 7.92 -13.14 9.28
N ARG A 48 7.75 -12.96 10.59
CA ARG A 48 6.45 -13.08 11.28
C ARG A 48 5.44 -12.06 10.76
N ILE A 49 5.87 -10.81 10.56
CA ILE A 49 5.03 -9.75 10.00
C ILE A 49 4.57 -10.11 8.57
N ASN A 50 5.48 -10.59 7.73
CA ASN A 50 5.17 -10.95 6.34
C ASN A 50 4.14 -12.09 6.24
N VAL A 51 4.08 -12.98 7.22
CA VAL A 51 3.03 -14.00 7.32
C VAL A 51 1.74 -13.42 7.87
N ALA A 52 1.82 -12.68 8.98
CA ALA A 52 0.65 -12.14 9.67
C ALA A 52 -0.15 -11.14 8.84
N ILE A 53 0.54 -10.39 7.96
CA ILE A 53 -0.12 -9.39 7.10
C ILE A 53 -1.04 -10.03 6.04
N LEU A 54 -0.85 -11.30 5.68
CA LEU A 54 -1.64 -11.99 4.67
C LEU A 54 -2.99 -12.43 5.23
N ASN A 55 -3.83 -11.46 5.56
CA ASN A 55 -5.16 -11.66 6.14
C ASN A 55 -6.24 -10.82 5.42
N GLY A 56 -7.52 -11.12 5.71
CA GLY A 56 -8.65 -10.47 5.05
C GLY A 56 -8.70 -8.94 5.24
N TRP A 57 -8.29 -8.42 6.39
CA TRP A 57 -8.26 -6.99 6.65
C TRP A 57 -7.23 -6.25 5.78
N PHE A 58 -6.06 -6.85 5.60
CA PHE A 58 -5.06 -6.33 4.68
C PHE A 58 -5.58 -6.33 3.25
N PHE A 59 -6.13 -7.45 2.78
CA PHE A 59 -6.65 -7.53 1.40
C PHE A 59 -7.83 -6.59 1.17
N LEU A 60 -8.67 -6.36 2.17
CA LEU A 60 -9.76 -5.38 2.10
C LEU A 60 -9.22 -3.96 1.84
N GLY A 61 -8.18 -3.55 2.56
CA GLY A 61 -7.53 -2.27 2.31
C GLY A 61 -6.75 -2.27 0.99
N PHE A 62 -5.86 -3.24 0.81
CA PHE A 62 -4.86 -3.23 -0.26
C PHE A 62 -5.44 -3.52 -1.65
N VAL A 63 -6.15 -4.62 -1.80
CA VAL A 63 -6.81 -4.97 -3.08
C VAL A 63 -8.10 -4.16 -3.24
N GLY A 64 -8.83 -3.98 -2.14
CA GLY A 64 -10.06 -3.18 -2.12
C GLY A 64 -9.84 -1.75 -2.61
N ALA A 65 -8.73 -1.10 -2.26
CA ALA A 65 -8.42 0.24 -2.75
C ALA A 65 -8.30 0.29 -4.28
N LEU A 66 -7.65 -0.69 -4.90
CA LEU A 66 -7.55 -0.77 -6.37
C LEU A 66 -8.93 -0.94 -7.00
N LEU A 67 -9.71 -1.91 -6.49
CA LEU A 67 -11.01 -2.26 -7.04
C LEU A 67 -12.03 -1.12 -6.88
N THR A 68 -12.13 -0.53 -5.70
CA THR A 68 -13.06 0.57 -5.44
C THR A 68 -12.69 1.84 -6.19
N THR A 69 -11.39 2.12 -6.37
CA THR A 69 -10.93 3.24 -7.20
C THR A 69 -11.24 2.99 -8.68
N ALA A 70 -11.06 1.76 -9.18
CA ALA A 70 -11.44 1.41 -10.55
C ALA A 70 -12.95 1.54 -10.77
N VAL A 71 -13.78 1.11 -9.82
CA VAL A 71 -15.24 1.31 -9.85
C VAL A 71 -15.59 2.80 -9.84
N ALA A 72 -14.95 3.61 -8.99
CA ALA A 72 -15.16 5.04 -8.96
C ALA A 72 -14.85 5.69 -10.32
N VAL A 73 -13.72 5.35 -10.95
CA VAL A 73 -13.38 5.82 -12.31
C VAL A 73 -14.45 5.41 -13.32
N ALA A 74 -14.83 4.13 -13.34
CA ALA A 74 -15.82 3.61 -14.29
C ALA A 74 -17.17 4.33 -14.19
N LEU A 75 -17.63 4.65 -12.97
CA LEU A 75 -18.89 5.36 -12.75
C LEU A 75 -18.81 6.85 -13.17
N HIS A 76 -17.63 7.43 -13.31
CA HIS A 76 -17.41 8.81 -13.74
C HIS A 76 -17.08 8.95 -15.23
N LEU A 77 -16.94 7.86 -15.99
CA LEU A 77 -16.71 7.90 -17.44
C LEU A 77 -17.84 8.57 -18.24
N PRO A 78 -19.15 8.43 -17.90
CA PRO A 78 -20.21 9.16 -18.58
C PRO A 78 -20.07 10.68 -18.42
N ALA A 79 -20.53 11.46 -19.42
CA ALA A 79 -20.35 12.91 -19.52
C ALA A 79 -20.73 13.72 -18.27
N GLU A 80 -21.74 13.28 -17.53
CA GLU A 80 -22.20 13.92 -16.30
C GLU A 80 -21.25 13.80 -15.09
N GLY A 81 -20.18 12.99 -15.18
CA GLY A 81 -19.24 12.75 -14.09
C GLY A 81 -17.84 13.36 -14.28
N HIS A 82 -17.63 14.17 -15.30
CA HIS A 82 -16.30 14.58 -15.76
C HIS A 82 -15.41 15.26 -14.70
N ARG A 83 -15.99 16.10 -13.82
CA ARG A 83 -15.16 16.86 -12.86
C ARG A 83 -14.33 15.97 -11.92
N ALA A 84 -14.90 14.87 -11.42
CA ALA A 84 -14.23 13.94 -10.53
C ALA A 84 -13.38 12.89 -11.29
N LEU A 85 -13.57 12.72 -12.60
CA LEU A 85 -12.90 11.70 -13.40
C LEU A 85 -11.38 11.88 -13.41
N GLY A 86 -10.88 13.09 -13.66
CA GLY A 86 -9.44 13.36 -13.71
C GLY A 86 -8.68 12.92 -12.44
N PRO A 87 -9.05 13.45 -11.26
CA PRO A 87 -8.41 13.04 -10.02
C PRO A 87 -8.65 11.57 -9.66
N SER A 88 -9.82 11.00 -9.97
CA SER A 88 -10.03 9.55 -9.75
C SER A 88 -9.12 8.68 -10.62
N ALA A 89 -8.94 9.05 -11.89
CA ALA A 89 -8.02 8.37 -12.80
C ALA A 89 -6.56 8.51 -12.36
N ALA A 90 -6.16 9.70 -11.89
CA ALA A 90 -4.82 9.91 -11.31
C ALA A 90 -4.61 9.02 -10.07
N ALA A 91 -5.60 8.92 -9.19
CA ALA A 91 -5.56 8.02 -8.04
C ALA A 91 -5.40 6.55 -8.46
N LEU A 92 -6.12 6.11 -9.49
CA LEU A 92 -6.02 4.75 -10.02
C LEU A 92 -4.61 4.44 -10.56
N VAL A 93 -4.01 5.37 -11.29
CA VAL A 93 -2.64 5.22 -11.81
C VAL A 93 -1.63 5.16 -10.67
N LEU A 94 -1.72 6.08 -9.70
CA LEU A 94 -0.82 6.10 -8.54
C LEU A 94 -0.95 4.82 -7.70
N TYR A 95 -2.18 4.37 -7.46
CA TYR A 95 -2.40 3.16 -6.68
C TYR A 95 -2.02 1.89 -7.47
N GLY A 96 -2.24 1.87 -8.77
CA GLY A 96 -1.73 0.82 -9.66
C GLY A 96 -0.20 0.70 -9.57
N ALA A 97 0.51 1.83 -9.48
CA ALA A 97 1.95 1.83 -9.25
C ALA A 97 2.33 1.25 -7.88
N VAL A 98 1.52 1.47 -6.80
CA VAL A 98 1.72 0.79 -5.50
C VAL A 98 1.68 -0.73 -5.64
N ILE A 99 0.67 -1.25 -6.37
CA ILE A 99 0.55 -2.69 -6.67
C ILE A 99 1.76 -3.17 -7.47
N GLY A 100 2.17 -2.45 -8.51
CA GLY A 100 3.33 -2.78 -9.34
C GLY A 100 4.62 -2.86 -8.52
N VAL A 101 4.90 -1.85 -7.70
CA VAL A 101 6.07 -1.83 -6.79
C VAL A 101 6.02 -3.00 -5.80
N THR A 102 4.87 -3.26 -5.21
CA THR A 102 4.70 -4.38 -4.26
C THR A 102 5.03 -5.70 -4.91
N ARG A 103 4.47 -5.97 -6.11
CA ARG A 103 4.69 -7.21 -6.84
C ARG A 103 6.13 -7.36 -7.35
N ALA A 104 6.72 -6.28 -7.84
CA ALA A 104 8.04 -6.32 -8.47
C ALA A 104 9.21 -6.30 -7.46
N VAL A 105 9.00 -5.76 -6.26
CA VAL A 105 10.10 -5.55 -5.32
C VAL A 105 9.81 -6.10 -3.93
N ASN A 106 8.72 -5.67 -3.28
CA ASN A 106 8.52 -6.04 -1.87
C ASN A 106 8.18 -7.51 -1.69
N ILE A 107 7.35 -8.11 -2.56
CA ILE A 107 7.06 -9.55 -2.51
C ILE A 107 8.34 -10.38 -2.73
N PRO A 108 9.13 -10.20 -3.80
CA PRO A 108 10.37 -10.94 -3.97
C PRO A 108 11.37 -10.79 -2.81
N LEU A 109 11.45 -9.60 -2.18
CA LEU A 109 12.27 -9.41 -1.00
C LEU A 109 11.75 -10.20 0.20
N ASN A 110 10.42 -10.19 0.41
CA ASN A 110 9.79 -10.96 1.49
C ASN A 110 9.99 -12.47 1.28
N ASP A 111 9.87 -12.95 0.04
CA ASP A 111 10.10 -14.36 -0.32
C ASP A 111 11.57 -14.76 -0.08
N ALA A 112 12.52 -13.90 -0.47
CA ALA A 112 13.94 -14.12 -0.21
C ALA A 112 14.25 -14.13 1.30
N LEU A 113 13.58 -13.29 2.09
CA LEU A 113 13.71 -13.28 3.54
C LEU A 113 13.14 -14.57 4.16
N ALA A 114 12.00 -15.03 3.68
CA ALA A 114 11.41 -16.30 4.12
C ALA A 114 12.28 -17.51 3.75
N ALA A 115 12.87 -17.50 2.55
CA ALA A 115 13.77 -18.55 2.06
C ALA A 115 15.09 -18.65 2.85
N ALA A 116 15.45 -17.65 3.67
CA ALA A 116 16.60 -17.74 4.58
C ALA A 116 16.41 -18.78 5.69
N GLY A 117 15.20 -19.28 5.90
CA GLY A 117 14.87 -20.35 6.84
C GLY A 117 14.58 -19.86 8.25
N GLU A 118 14.62 -20.82 9.18
CA GLU A 118 14.33 -20.57 10.60
C GLU A 118 15.36 -19.60 11.20
N PRO A 119 14.92 -18.47 11.79
CA PRO A 119 15.82 -17.43 12.29
C PRO A 119 16.89 -17.92 13.27
N SER A 120 16.55 -18.89 14.12
CA SER A 120 17.47 -19.50 15.08
C SER A 120 18.64 -20.25 14.42
N LEU A 121 18.44 -20.77 13.20
CA LEU A 121 19.38 -21.59 12.45
C LEU A 121 20.17 -20.81 11.39
N ILE A 122 19.83 -19.54 11.14
CA ILE A 122 20.56 -18.71 10.18
C ILE A 122 21.99 -18.45 10.69
N ALA A 123 22.98 -18.89 9.92
CA ALA A 123 24.40 -18.73 10.27
C ALA A 123 24.83 -17.24 10.28
N ASP A 124 24.38 -16.46 9.29
CA ASP A 124 24.72 -15.03 9.15
C ASP A 124 23.45 -14.17 8.97
N PRO A 125 22.78 -13.81 10.09
CA PRO A 125 21.60 -12.93 10.04
C PRO A 125 21.92 -11.53 9.53
N ALA A 126 23.14 -11.02 9.76
CA ALA A 126 23.56 -9.70 9.31
C ALA A 126 23.57 -9.62 7.77
N ALA A 127 24.10 -10.61 7.10
CA ALA A 127 24.08 -10.68 5.64
C ALA A 127 22.66 -10.83 5.08
N VAL A 128 21.76 -11.55 5.75
CA VAL A 128 20.35 -11.68 5.36
C VAL A 128 19.66 -10.31 5.46
N ARG A 129 19.83 -9.63 6.59
CA ARG A 129 19.28 -8.29 6.84
C ARG A 129 19.81 -7.27 5.82
N ALA A 130 21.11 -7.22 5.58
CA ALA A 130 21.73 -6.28 4.65
C ALA A 130 21.18 -6.38 3.22
N ARG A 131 20.83 -7.59 2.76
CA ARG A 131 20.20 -7.78 1.43
C ARG A 131 18.75 -7.34 1.37
N PHE A 132 18.07 -7.26 2.50
CA PHE A 132 16.64 -6.98 2.61
C PHE A 132 16.33 -5.52 2.96
N GLU A 133 16.87 -5.03 4.10
CA GLU A 133 16.37 -3.86 4.83
C GLU A 133 16.37 -2.57 3.99
N ALA A 134 17.53 -2.14 3.51
CA ALA A 134 17.64 -0.85 2.83
C ALA A 134 16.75 -0.76 1.59
N ARG A 135 16.69 -1.85 0.80
CA ARG A 135 15.86 -1.90 -0.40
C ARG A 135 14.39 -1.95 -0.06
N TRP A 136 13.99 -2.76 0.92
CA TRP A 136 12.61 -2.85 1.36
C TRP A 136 12.09 -1.52 1.90
N VAL A 137 12.85 -0.84 2.76
CA VAL A 137 12.52 0.47 3.34
C VAL A 137 12.34 1.52 2.25
N ARG A 138 13.28 1.61 1.30
CA ARG A 138 13.20 2.56 0.18
C ARG A 138 11.91 2.37 -0.63
N PHE A 139 11.56 1.15 -0.97
CA PHE A 139 10.36 0.87 -1.76
C PHE A 139 9.08 0.94 -0.92
N ASN A 140 9.14 0.73 0.40
CA ASN A 140 8.03 1.03 1.28
C ASN A 140 7.75 2.54 1.34
N LEU A 141 8.79 3.39 1.42
CA LEU A 141 8.62 4.84 1.36
C LEU A 141 7.99 5.27 0.03
N LEU A 142 8.40 4.68 -1.08
CA LEU A 142 7.78 4.93 -2.38
C LEU A 142 6.29 4.56 -2.37
N ARG A 143 5.92 3.39 -1.81
CA ARG A 143 4.50 3.00 -1.65
C ARG A 143 3.74 3.98 -0.76
N THR A 144 4.34 4.47 0.31
CA THR A 144 3.75 5.49 1.19
C THR A 144 3.45 6.77 0.41
N LEU A 145 4.39 7.28 -0.37
CA LEU A 145 4.20 8.50 -1.15
C LEU A 145 3.14 8.33 -2.24
N LEU A 146 3.18 7.23 -2.99
CA LEU A 146 2.22 6.93 -4.05
C LEU A 146 0.80 6.76 -3.51
N SER A 147 0.63 6.00 -2.41
CA SER A 147 -0.69 5.78 -1.82
C SER A 147 -1.25 7.03 -1.14
N THR A 148 -0.41 7.86 -0.53
CA THR A 148 -0.81 9.17 0.02
C THR A 148 -1.22 10.13 -1.10
N GLY A 149 -0.49 10.14 -2.21
CA GLY A 149 -0.87 10.91 -3.41
C GLY A 149 -2.21 10.44 -4.00
N ALA A 150 -2.43 9.11 -4.09
CA ALA A 150 -3.71 8.55 -4.52
C ALA A 150 -4.85 8.96 -3.58
N LEU A 151 -4.64 8.90 -2.27
CA LEU A 151 -5.60 9.35 -1.27
C LEU A 151 -5.95 10.84 -1.45
N ALA A 152 -4.96 11.71 -1.62
CA ALA A 152 -5.19 13.13 -1.87
C ALA A 152 -6.02 13.38 -3.15
N CYS A 153 -5.74 12.64 -4.21
CA CYS A 153 -6.53 12.69 -5.44
C CYS A 153 -7.98 12.25 -5.22
N LEU A 154 -8.23 11.19 -4.44
CA LEU A 154 -9.58 10.71 -4.12
C LEU A 154 -10.36 11.70 -3.24
N VAL A 155 -9.70 12.31 -2.25
CA VAL A 155 -10.30 13.39 -1.43
C VAL A 155 -10.71 14.57 -2.33
N TRP A 156 -9.82 14.94 -3.27
CA TRP A 156 -10.16 16.01 -4.23
C TRP A 156 -11.30 15.61 -5.15
N ALA A 157 -11.35 14.37 -5.63
CA ALA A 157 -12.47 13.86 -6.41
C ALA A 157 -13.79 13.94 -5.65
N LEU A 158 -13.82 13.61 -4.35
CA LEU A 158 -15.01 13.77 -3.49
C LEU A 158 -15.48 15.24 -3.40
N VAL A 159 -14.54 16.18 -3.22
CA VAL A 159 -14.86 17.61 -3.18
C VAL A 159 -15.50 18.08 -4.50
N LEU A 160 -14.96 17.63 -5.63
CA LEU A 160 -15.49 17.99 -6.95
C LEU A 160 -16.84 17.33 -7.23
N ASN A 161 -17.04 16.10 -6.81
CA ASN A 161 -18.30 15.37 -6.95
C ASN A 161 -19.44 16.03 -6.14
N GLY A 162 -19.12 16.58 -4.96
CA GLY A 162 -20.12 17.27 -4.12
C GLY A 162 -20.46 18.70 -4.57
N ARG A 163 -19.75 19.23 -5.57
CA ARG A 163 -19.98 20.59 -6.12
C ARG A 163 -20.77 20.59 -7.46
N GLY A 164 -21.15 19.46 -7.93
CA GLY A 164 -21.89 19.28 -9.18
C GLY A 164 -23.29 18.84 -8.95
#